data_119c5e85763e02509bff968d37897319
#
_entry.id   119c5e85763e02509bff968d37897319
#
_cell.length_a   1.000
_cell.length_b   1.000
_cell.length_c   1.000
_cell.angle_alpha   90.00
_cell.angle_beta   90.00
_cell.angle_gamma   90.00
#
_symmetry.space_group_name_H-M   'P 1'
#
loop_
_entity.id
_entity.type
_entity.pdbx_description
1 polymer ?
#
loop_
_entity_poly.entity_id
_entity_poly.type
_entity_poly.pdbx_seq_one_letter_code
_entity_poly.pdbx_strand_id
1 'polypeptide(L)'
;MSVADKVTSIIAEQLGVDTEEVTPQSSFTDDLGADSLDIVELVMAFEEEFGIEIPDEDSEKIAKVQDAIDYIEAHAKSKKG
;
A
#
# COMPACT_ATOMS: atom_id res chain seq x y z
N MET A 1 -5.87 14.58 4.96
CA MET A 1 -5.93 13.32 4.25
C MET A 1 -5.62 12.16 5.16
N SER A 2 -6.42 11.13 5.08
CA SER A 2 -6.21 9.97 5.91
C SER A 2 -5.15 9.05 5.30
N VAL A 3 -4.67 8.11 6.10
CA VAL A 3 -3.73 7.12 5.59
C VAL A 3 -4.37 6.35 4.44
N ALA A 4 -5.63 5.97 4.58
CA ALA A 4 -6.33 5.24 3.54
C ALA A 4 -6.35 6.02 2.23
N ASP A 5 -6.60 7.32 2.30
CA ASP A 5 -6.63 8.15 1.10
C ASP A 5 -5.26 8.19 0.43
N LYS A 6 -4.21 8.33 1.22
CA LYS A 6 -2.86 8.39 0.68
C LYS A 6 -2.48 7.06 0.05
N VAL A 7 -2.79 5.96 0.72
CA VAL A 7 -2.50 4.64 0.19
C VAL A 7 -3.21 4.44 -1.15
N THR A 8 -4.48 4.82 -1.20
CA THR A 8 -5.27 4.69 -2.42
C THR A 8 -4.63 5.48 -3.57
N SER A 9 -4.22 6.72 -3.28
CA SER A 9 -3.61 7.57 -4.31
C SER A 9 -2.31 6.99 -4.82
N ILE A 10 -1.49 6.48 -3.92
CA ILE A 10 -0.21 5.90 -4.30
C ILE A 10 -0.41 4.69 -5.18
N ILE A 11 -1.36 3.83 -4.80
CA ILE A 11 -1.63 2.62 -5.58
C ILE A 11 -2.14 2.99 -6.97
N ALA A 12 -3.07 3.93 -7.04
CA ALA A 12 -3.61 4.34 -8.32
C ALA A 12 -2.52 4.87 -9.24
N GLU A 13 -1.62 5.66 -8.68
CA GLU A 13 -0.52 6.23 -9.45
C GLU A 13 0.44 5.18 -9.95
N GLN A 14 0.83 4.29 -9.06
CA GLN A 14 1.83 3.29 -9.41
C GLN A 14 1.31 2.26 -10.41
N LEU A 15 0.05 1.89 -10.29
CA LEU A 15 -0.52 0.87 -11.15
C LEU A 15 -1.25 1.44 -12.35
N GLY A 16 -1.42 2.76 -12.41
CA GLY A 16 -2.09 3.38 -13.53
C GLY A 16 -3.58 3.09 -13.59
N VAL A 17 -4.23 3.00 -12.43
CA VAL A 17 -5.67 2.77 -12.37
C VAL A 17 -6.33 3.95 -11.67
N ASP A 18 -7.65 4.02 -11.80
CA ASP A 18 -8.41 5.07 -11.13
C ASP A 18 -8.51 4.80 -9.64
N THR A 19 -8.55 5.87 -8.84
CA THR A 19 -8.70 5.70 -7.41
C THR A 19 -9.99 4.98 -7.06
N GLU A 20 -11.01 5.11 -7.89
CA GLU A 20 -12.28 4.43 -7.65
C GLU A 20 -12.16 2.92 -7.75
N GLU A 21 -11.16 2.44 -8.51
CA GLU A 21 -10.94 1.01 -8.64
C GLU A 21 -10.20 0.43 -7.45
N VAL A 22 -9.58 1.29 -6.66
CA VAL A 22 -8.78 0.84 -5.53
C VAL A 22 -9.65 0.86 -4.29
N THR A 23 -10.11 -0.32 -3.88
CA THR A 23 -10.96 -0.45 -2.69
C THR A 23 -10.25 -1.29 -1.64
N PRO A 24 -10.67 -1.21 -0.38
CA PRO A 24 -10.02 -2.01 0.67
C PRO A 24 -10.04 -3.50 0.38
N GLN A 25 -11.04 -3.97 -0.36
CA GLN A 25 -11.16 -5.38 -0.68
C GLN A 25 -10.32 -5.79 -1.87
N SER A 26 -9.80 -4.83 -2.62
CA SER A 26 -9.06 -5.13 -3.85
C SER A 26 -7.78 -5.88 -3.52
N SER A 27 -7.52 -6.94 -4.27
CA SER A 27 -6.26 -7.65 -4.20
C SER A 27 -5.30 -7.01 -5.19
N PHE A 28 -4.05 -6.82 -4.78
CA PHE A 28 -3.07 -6.18 -5.67
C PHE A 28 -2.87 -6.98 -6.95
N THR A 29 -2.76 -8.28 -6.83
CA THR A 29 -2.48 -9.11 -8.00
C THR A 29 -3.74 -9.51 -8.75
N ASP A 30 -4.78 -9.91 -8.03
CA ASP A 30 -5.99 -10.43 -8.67
C ASP A 30 -6.88 -9.35 -9.21
N ASP A 31 -7.07 -8.29 -8.46
CA ASP A 31 -8.02 -7.24 -8.85
C ASP A 31 -7.36 -6.08 -9.56
N LEU A 32 -6.14 -5.74 -9.17
CA LEU A 32 -5.46 -4.58 -9.74
C LEU A 32 -4.38 -4.96 -10.73
N GLY A 33 -4.12 -6.23 -10.89
CA GLY A 33 -3.19 -6.72 -11.91
C GLY A 33 -1.73 -6.40 -11.64
N ALA A 34 -1.36 -6.23 -10.38
CA ALA A 34 0.03 -5.93 -10.04
C ALA A 34 0.87 -7.22 -10.07
N ASP A 35 2.07 -7.12 -10.61
CA ASP A 35 2.99 -8.25 -10.53
C ASP A 35 3.99 -7.99 -9.40
N SER A 36 4.98 -8.88 -9.25
CA SER A 36 5.88 -8.74 -8.11
C SER A 36 6.72 -7.47 -8.18
N LEU A 37 7.05 -7.02 -9.39
CA LEU A 37 7.78 -5.79 -9.54
C LEU A 37 6.95 -4.59 -9.10
N ASP A 38 5.68 -4.60 -9.47
CA ASP A 38 4.77 -3.55 -9.05
C ASP A 38 4.63 -3.51 -7.54
N ILE A 39 4.55 -4.68 -6.91
CA ILE A 39 4.44 -4.76 -5.46
C ILE A 39 5.66 -4.15 -4.79
N VAL A 40 6.85 -4.47 -5.30
CA VAL A 40 8.08 -3.93 -4.75
C VAL A 40 8.08 -2.40 -4.82
N GLU A 41 7.66 -1.88 -5.97
CA GLU A 41 7.63 -0.43 -6.13
C GLU A 41 6.60 0.22 -5.22
N LEU A 42 5.45 -0.44 -5.04
CA LEU A 42 4.45 0.06 -4.12
C LEU A 42 4.98 0.12 -2.69
N VAL A 43 5.66 -0.93 -2.27
CA VAL A 43 6.22 -0.98 -0.94
C VAL A 43 7.20 0.16 -0.74
N MET A 44 8.06 0.38 -1.71
CA MET A 44 9.04 1.46 -1.63
C MET A 44 8.36 2.83 -1.56
N ALA A 45 7.30 3.00 -2.34
CA ALA A 45 6.57 4.26 -2.33
C ALA A 45 5.92 4.51 -0.98
N PHE A 46 5.36 3.46 -0.38
CA PHE A 46 4.78 3.58 0.95
C PHE A 46 5.84 3.94 1.98
N GLU A 47 7.00 3.32 1.88
CA GLU A 47 8.07 3.60 2.82
C GLU A 47 8.50 5.06 2.76
N GLU A 48 8.61 5.58 1.57
CA GLU A 48 9.02 6.97 1.40
C GLU A 48 7.94 7.95 1.84
N GLU A 49 6.71 7.64 1.49
CA GLU A 49 5.61 8.55 1.79
C GLU A 49 5.34 8.64 3.28
N PHE A 50 5.42 7.53 3.97
CA PHE A 50 5.05 7.48 5.39
C PHE A 50 6.26 7.43 6.32
N GLY A 51 7.45 7.34 5.77
CA GLY A 51 8.67 7.32 6.59
C GLY A 51 8.79 6.09 7.46
N ILE A 52 8.41 4.94 6.94
CA ILE A 52 8.46 3.69 7.68
C ILE A 52 9.26 2.66 6.88
N GLU A 53 9.57 1.56 7.54
CA GLU A 53 10.24 0.44 6.88
C GLU A 53 9.28 -0.74 6.80
N ILE A 54 9.23 -1.37 5.63
CA ILE A 54 8.40 -2.55 5.44
C ILE A 54 9.34 -3.69 5.03
N PRO A 55 9.69 -4.58 5.96
CA PRO A 55 10.55 -5.71 5.62
C PRO A 55 9.90 -6.64 4.61
N ASP A 56 10.71 -7.39 3.89
CA ASP A 56 10.20 -8.31 2.89
C ASP A 56 9.19 -9.29 3.46
N GLU A 57 9.47 -9.80 4.67
CA GLU A 57 8.53 -10.71 5.32
C GLU A 57 7.14 -10.12 5.46
N ASP A 58 7.12 -8.85 5.85
CA ASP A 58 5.84 -8.19 6.07
C ASP A 58 5.16 -7.86 4.76
N SER A 59 5.95 -7.48 3.75
CA SER A 59 5.36 -7.14 2.47
C SER A 59 4.68 -8.35 1.83
N GLU A 60 5.18 -9.55 2.11
CA GLU A 60 4.57 -10.77 1.60
C GLU A 60 3.19 -11.01 2.18
N LYS A 61 2.92 -10.46 3.35
CA LYS A 61 1.62 -10.62 3.99
C LYS A 61 0.61 -9.61 3.49
N ILE A 62 1.06 -8.61 2.77
CA ILE A 62 0.17 -7.57 2.26
C ILE A 62 -0.36 -8.05 0.92
N ALA A 63 -1.57 -8.57 0.92
CA ALA A 63 -2.20 -9.09 -0.29
C ALA A 63 -3.30 -8.17 -0.80
N LYS A 64 -3.95 -7.45 0.10
CA LYS A 64 -5.04 -6.56 -0.26
C LYS A 64 -4.75 -5.14 0.17
N VAL A 65 -5.49 -4.21 -0.41
CA VAL A 65 -5.34 -2.80 -0.06
C VAL A 65 -5.55 -2.59 1.44
N GLN A 66 -6.54 -3.25 2.01
CA GLN A 66 -6.80 -3.12 3.44
C GLN A 66 -5.59 -3.55 4.27
N ASP A 67 -4.91 -4.61 3.85
CA ASP A 67 -3.72 -5.07 4.56
C ASP A 67 -2.66 -3.99 4.60
N ALA A 68 -2.47 -3.30 3.48
CA ALA A 68 -1.49 -2.22 3.41
C ALA A 68 -1.90 -1.06 4.31
N ILE A 69 -3.16 -0.71 4.29
CA ILE A 69 -3.65 0.38 5.13
C ILE A 69 -3.44 0.06 6.60
N ASP A 70 -3.82 -1.14 7.00
CA ASP A 70 -3.67 -1.56 8.39
C ASP A 70 -2.23 -1.54 8.84
N TYR A 71 -1.36 -2.06 7.99
CA TYR A 71 0.06 -2.12 8.32
C TYR A 71 0.63 -0.71 8.50
N ILE A 72 0.33 0.16 7.54
CA ILE A 72 0.86 1.51 7.58
C ILE A 72 0.30 2.28 8.77
N GLU A 73 -0.97 2.13 9.06
CA GLU A 73 -1.56 2.83 10.19
C GLU A 73 -0.90 2.42 11.49
N ALA A 74 -0.62 1.13 11.64
CA ALA A 74 0.01 0.64 12.85
C ALA A 74 1.43 1.19 12.99
N HIS A 75 2.17 1.22 11.91
CA HIS A 75 3.57 1.64 11.97
C HIS A 75 3.73 3.15 11.95
N ALA A 76 2.89 3.85 11.22
CA ALA A 76 2.96 5.30 11.18
C ALA A 76 2.62 5.89 12.54
N LYS A 77 1.67 5.28 13.22
CA LYS A 77 1.31 5.73 14.55
C LYS A 77 2.47 5.60 15.52
N SER A 78 3.20 4.50 15.43
CA SER A 78 4.30 4.28 16.37
C SER A 78 5.44 5.24 16.11
N LYS A 79 5.52 5.81 14.94
CA LYS A 79 6.56 6.78 14.66
C LYS A 79 6.22 8.16 15.16
N LYS A 80 5.02 8.34 15.52
CA LYS A 80 4.57 9.63 15.91
C LYS A 80 5.32 10.19 17.10
N GLY A 81 5.77 9.38 17.94
CA GLY A 81 6.53 9.72 19.14
C GLY A 81 7.00 11.11 19.30
#